data_c215366a7132fc6176b4d8b046c4cf5a
#
_entry.id   c215366a7132fc6176b4d8b046c4cf5a
#
_cell.length_a   1.000
_cell.length_b   1.000
_cell.length_c   1.000
_cell.angle_alpha   90.00
_cell.angle_beta   90.00
_cell.angle_gamma   90.00
#
_symmetry.space_group_name_H-M   'P 1'
#
loop_
_entity.id
_entity.type
_entity.pdbx_description
1 polymer ?
#
loop_
_entity_poly.entity_id
_entity_poly.type
_entity_poly.pdbx_seq_one_letter_code
_entity_poly.pdbx_strand_id
1 'polypeptide(L)'
;MTTYQHGVYNQEQATSLTTPIRSSAALQVIFGTAPVHLADDPTKAANTPKLCYSFAECQAAVGYSDDFKNFTLCQSIDANFRVFNNAPIILVNVLDPSNSKHTKSNEEESCTVANGQAVYTKPYVLLDTLVVKKDATPLVAETDYTAAHDDDGSVVITLISETAKEAESLSVSSTSLNPAGVTKEDVVGGVDTATGKETGLELVRQIYPKLGLVPGLLLAPGWSHDPVVAAALQAKTGKINGNFDCNTYLDIAADSTGATVYTAVKTAKEKLGASSNHAAVFWPKGAVGEKIYCLSAMAAAETAATDAANGDVPYESPSNKDLKITATVLDDGTEVALDQEQANLLNGQGVITAINANGFKLWGNNTAAYPSTTDPKDRWLAVRRFFDWDGNNFILTYFQKVDKPGNKRLIQSIVDSQNIIGNGYVARDYCAGYRLEFKEDENPITDLLDGKLTTHTYLAPYIPAEKIVNIREYDTAALEAALTGGGE
;
A
#
# COMPACT_ATOMS: atom_id res chain seq x y z
N MET A 1 57.44 -9.45 16.06
CA MET A 1 58.26 -10.69 16.10
C MET A 1 57.29 -11.85 15.96
N THR A 2 57.35 -12.58 14.85
CA THR A 2 56.57 -13.81 14.65
C THR A 2 57.22 -14.86 15.55
N THR A 3 56.48 -15.32 16.55
CA THR A 3 56.91 -16.41 17.45
C THR A 3 57.07 -17.67 16.60
N TYR A 4 58.24 -18.32 16.66
CA TYR A 4 58.44 -19.60 15.98
C TYR A 4 57.45 -20.62 16.54
N GLN A 5 56.70 -21.28 15.66
CA GLN A 5 55.68 -22.28 16.00
C GLN A 5 56.01 -23.59 15.28
N HIS A 6 56.06 -24.69 16.01
CA HIS A 6 56.28 -26.02 15.48
C HIS A 6 55.23 -26.96 16.09
N GLY A 7 54.26 -27.41 15.28
CA GLY A 7 53.16 -28.27 15.73
C GLY A 7 51.89 -28.12 14.89
N VAL A 8 50.85 -28.84 15.28
CA VAL A 8 49.49 -28.72 14.70
C VAL A 8 48.69 -27.79 15.57
N TYR A 9 48.09 -26.77 14.96
CA TYR A 9 47.35 -25.75 15.67
C TYR A 9 45.89 -25.75 15.18
N ASN A 10 44.94 -25.74 16.10
CA ASN A 10 43.54 -25.53 15.81
C ASN A 10 43.24 -24.02 15.84
N GLN A 11 42.54 -23.58 14.84
CA GLN A 11 42.05 -22.21 14.79
C GLN A 11 40.56 -22.27 14.49
N GLU A 12 39.73 -21.71 15.36
CA GLU A 12 38.30 -21.55 15.12
C GLU A 12 38.07 -20.30 14.32
N GLN A 13 37.31 -20.44 13.26
CA GLN A 13 36.84 -19.33 12.43
C GLN A 13 35.32 -19.24 12.61
N ALA A 14 34.80 -18.02 12.76
CA ALA A 14 33.37 -17.79 12.85
C ALA A 14 32.67 -18.43 11.64
N THR A 15 31.54 -19.09 11.90
CA THR A 15 30.71 -19.69 10.85
C THR A 15 30.28 -18.62 9.85
N SER A 16 30.66 -18.79 8.58
CA SER A 16 30.29 -17.87 7.52
C SER A 16 28.82 -18.07 7.12
N LEU A 17 27.91 -17.46 7.87
CA LEU A 17 26.49 -17.41 7.54
C LEU A 17 26.20 -16.26 6.59
N THR A 18 25.29 -16.48 5.64
CA THR A 18 24.75 -15.41 4.83
C THR A 18 23.78 -14.61 5.70
N THR A 19 24.05 -13.31 5.89
CA THR A 19 23.14 -12.42 6.61
C THR A 19 21.87 -12.21 5.78
N PRO A 20 20.67 -12.48 6.34
CA PRO A 20 19.42 -12.26 5.62
C PRO A 20 19.20 -10.78 5.34
N ILE A 21 18.80 -10.50 4.12
CA ILE A 21 18.28 -9.19 3.71
C ILE A 21 16.76 -9.30 3.80
N ARG A 22 16.13 -8.39 4.52
CA ARG A 22 14.67 -8.38 4.71
C ARG A 22 14.02 -7.35 3.81
N SER A 23 12.88 -7.70 3.22
CA SER A 23 11.96 -6.75 2.60
C SER A 23 10.94 -6.30 3.62
N SER A 24 10.46 -5.06 3.50
CA SER A 24 9.32 -4.61 4.30
C SER A 24 8.06 -5.33 3.84
N ALA A 25 7.45 -6.11 4.72
CA ALA A 25 6.29 -6.93 4.41
C ALA A 25 5.05 -6.11 3.98
N ALA A 26 4.94 -4.88 4.49
CA ALA A 26 3.83 -3.98 4.23
C ALA A 26 4.24 -2.71 3.49
N LEU A 27 5.35 -2.72 2.74
CA LEU A 27 5.72 -1.57 1.93
C LEU A 27 4.64 -1.28 0.88
N GLN A 28 3.94 -0.18 1.07
CA GLN A 28 2.84 0.23 0.20
C GLN A 28 3.35 0.93 -1.04
N VAL A 29 2.88 0.49 -2.22
CA VAL A 29 3.00 1.21 -3.49
C VAL A 29 1.60 1.64 -3.90
N ILE A 30 1.36 2.93 -3.91
CA ILE A 30 0.02 3.51 -4.00
C ILE A 30 -0.11 4.29 -5.30
N PHE A 31 -1.10 3.94 -6.09
CA PHE A 31 -1.40 4.55 -7.38
C PHE A 31 -2.68 5.40 -7.29
N GLY A 32 -2.67 6.58 -7.91
CA GLY A 32 -3.83 7.45 -7.90
C GLY A 32 -3.49 8.87 -8.32
N THR A 33 -4.34 9.81 -7.96
CA THR A 33 -4.21 11.24 -8.28
C THR A 33 -3.73 12.04 -7.08
N ALA A 34 -2.92 13.07 -7.33
CA ALA A 34 -2.43 13.98 -6.30
C ALA A 34 -2.49 15.45 -6.78
N PRO A 35 -2.57 16.42 -5.86
CA PRO A 35 -2.63 17.85 -6.17
C PRO A 35 -1.25 18.39 -6.51
N VAL A 36 -0.67 17.94 -7.64
CA VAL A 36 0.72 18.26 -8.02
C VAL A 36 1.00 19.74 -8.25
N HIS A 37 -0.04 20.59 -8.41
CA HIS A 37 0.10 22.04 -8.41
C HIS A 37 0.62 22.60 -7.08
N LEU A 38 0.53 21.83 -5.99
CA LEU A 38 1.06 22.13 -4.67
C LEU A 38 2.41 21.46 -4.39
N ALA A 39 2.95 20.68 -5.34
CA ALA A 39 4.25 20.03 -5.22
C ALA A 39 5.39 21.00 -5.57
N ASP A 40 6.61 20.71 -5.09
CA ASP A 40 7.80 21.51 -5.41
C ASP A 40 8.11 21.53 -6.91
N ASP A 41 7.85 20.43 -7.63
CA ASP A 41 8.03 20.32 -9.08
C ASP A 41 6.86 19.53 -9.68
N PRO A 42 5.79 20.22 -10.12
CA PRO A 42 4.61 19.58 -10.70
C PRO A 42 4.90 18.67 -11.90
N THR A 43 5.91 19.02 -12.71
CA THR A 43 6.26 18.30 -13.93
C THR A 43 6.95 16.95 -13.66
N LYS A 44 7.66 16.83 -12.54
CA LYS A 44 8.35 15.60 -12.11
C LYS A 44 7.55 14.74 -11.14
N ALA A 45 6.36 15.19 -10.76
CA ALA A 45 5.50 14.50 -9.81
C ALA A 45 4.68 13.38 -10.45
N ALA A 46 4.48 13.41 -11.77
CA ALA A 46 3.64 12.46 -12.49
C ALA A 46 4.42 11.24 -13.02
N ASN A 47 3.80 10.07 -12.94
CA ASN A 47 4.32 8.80 -13.47
C ASN A 47 5.78 8.53 -13.06
N THR A 48 6.10 8.86 -11.80
CA THR A 48 7.43 8.63 -11.22
C THR A 48 7.25 8.15 -9.78
N PRO A 49 7.74 6.95 -9.42
CA PRO A 49 7.67 6.47 -8.05
C PRO A 49 8.41 7.39 -7.08
N LYS A 50 7.72 7.87 -6.06
CA LYS A 50 8.23 8.75 -5.00
C LYS A 50 8.24 8.01 -3.68
N LEU A 51 9.42 7.73 -3.14
CA LEU A 51 9.60 7.16 -1.82
C LEU A 51 9.55 8.26 -0.77
N CYS A 52 8.66 8.13 0.21
CA CYS A 52 8.42 9.15 1.24
C CYS A 52 8.50 8.51 2.63
N TYR A 53 9.26 9.15 3.52
CA TYR A 53 9.43 8.76 4.92
C TYR A 53 8.69 9.69 5.87
N SER A 54 8.11 10.77 5.39
CA SER A 54 7.38 11.75 6.19
C SER A 54 6.25 12.40 5.40
N PHE A 55 5.30 12.99 6.14
CA PHE A 55 4.21 13.77 5.54
C PHE A 55 4.75 14.95 4.70
N ALA A 56 5.76 15.66 5.21
CA ALA A 56 6.38 16.78 4.50
C ALA A 56 7.03 16.35 3.18
N GLU A 57 7.69 15.19 3.14
CA GLU A 57 8.23 14.64 1.90
C GLU A 57 7.13 14.30 0.88
N CYS A 58 5.96 13.81 1.33
CA CYS A 58 4.82 13.60 0.44
C CYS A 58 4.31 14.91 -0.15
N GLN A 59 4.16 15.95 0.71
CA GLN A 59 3.73 17.27 0.25
C GLN A 59 4.68 17.86 -0.79
N ALA A 60 5.99 17.80 -0.55
CA ALA A 60 7.00 18.26 -1.48
C ALA A 60 6.98 17.45 -2.80
N ALA A 61 6.79 16.14 -2.72
CA ALA A 61 6.88 15.24 -3.87
C ALA A 61 5.65 15.26 -4.78
N VAL A 62 4.43 15.36 -4.23
CA VAL A 62 3.17 15.21 -4.98
C VAL A 62 2.07 16.22 -4.57
N GLY A 63 2.33 17.06 -3.57
CA GLY A 63 1.30 17.92 -2.96
C GLY A 63 0.37 17.15 -2.02
N TYR A 64 -0.48 17.87 -1.29
CA TYR A 64 -1.48 17.29 -0.40
C TYR A 64 -2.74 18.16 -0.35
N SER A 65 -3.90 17.53 -0.33
CA SER A 65 -5.21 18.14 -0.12
C SER A 65 -6.13 17.17 0.63
N ASP A 66 -7.06 17.71 1.41
CA ASP A 66 -8.11 16.91 2.07
C ASP A 66 -9.24 16.52 1.11
N ASP A 67 -9.19 16.94 -0.15
CA ASP A 67 -10.12 16.52 -1.22
C ASP A 67 -9.75 15.11 -1.75
N PHE A 68 -10.07 14.09 -0.97
CA PHE A 68 -9.77 12.69 -1.32
C PHE A 68 -10.54 12.15 -2.52
N LYS A 69 -11.60 12.85 -2.93
CA LYS A 69 -12.39 12.49 -4.12
C LYS A 69 -11.65 12.80 -5.41
N ASN A 70 -11.03 13.97 -5.48
CA ASN A 70 -10.25 14.40 -6.65
C ASN A 70 -8.78 13.95 -6.56
N PHE A 71 -8.22 13.83 -5.35
CA PHE A 71 -6.82 13.49 -5.10
C PHE A 71 -6.70 12.24 -4.24
N THR A 72 -6.90 11.10 -4.88
CA THR A 72 -7.08 9.80 -4.20
C THR A 72 -5.84 9.32 -3.44
N LEU A 73 -4.61 9.74 -3.80
CA LEU A 73 -3.40 9.42 -3.05
C LEU A 73 -3.40 10.03 -1.65
N CYS A 74 -4.04 11.20 -1.49
CA CYS A 74 -4.02 11.95 -0.24
C CYS A 74 -4.65 11.19 0.93
N GLN A 75 -5.65 10.32 0.68
CA GLN A 75 -6.23 9.49 1.74
C GLN A 75 -5.22 8.49 2.32
N SER A 76 -4.36 7.91 1.47
CA SER A 76 -3.31 7.00 1.95
C SER A 76 -2.16 7.74 2.63
N ILE A 77 -1.83 8.96 2.17
CA ILE A 77 -0.85 9.83 2.84
C ILE A 77 -1.35 10.16 4.24
N ASP A 78 -2.59 10.60 4.37
CA ASP A 78 -3.22 10.94 5.65
C ASP A 78 -3.31 9.73 6.58
N ALA A 79 -3.81 8.59 6.08
CA ALA A 79 -3.92 7.35 6.84
C ALA A 79 -2.55 6.91 7.40
N ASN A 80 -1.50 6.88 6.58
CA ASN A 80 -0.19 6.42 7.04
C ASN A 80 0.47 7.41 8.00
N PHE A 81 0.59 8.70 7.64
CA PHE A 81 1.41 9.63 8.42
C PHE A 81 0.66 10.34 9.54
N ARG A 82 -0.64 10.67 9.37
CA ARG A 82 -1.40 11.40 10.39
C ARG A 82 -2.20 10.50 11.32
N VAL A 83 -2.77 9.39 10.78
CA VAL A 83 -3.61 8.50 11.57
C VAL A 83 -2.75 7.41 12.25
N PHE A 84 -1.91 6.70 11.50
CA PHE A 84 -1.15 5.54 12.00
C PHE A 84 0.32 5.83 12.32
N ASN A 85 0.90 6.91 11.78
CA ASN A 85 2.31 7.29 11.91
C ASN A 85 3.26 6.19 11.36
N ASN A 86 2.96 5.71 10.16
CA ASN A 86 3.74 4.69 9.46
C ASN A 86 4.62 5.28 8.36
N ALA A 87 5.79 4.69 8.17
CA ALA A 87 6.71 5.00 7.09
C ALA A 87 7.57 3.76 6.75
N PRO A 88 8.11 3.62 5.53
CA PRO A 88 7.87 4.47 4.36
C PRO A 88 6.65 4.05 3.53
N ILE A 89 6.26 4.93 2.60
CA ILE A 89 5.32 4.59 1.50
C ILE A 89 5.91 5.04 0.16
N ILE A 90 5.44 4.43 -0.93
CA ILE A 90 5.80 4.81 -2.30
C ILE A 90 4.54 5.30 -3.00
N LEU A 91 4.60 6.53 -3.53
CA LEU A 91 3.49 7.18 -4.22
C LEU A 91 3.76 7.19 -5.73
N VAL A 92 2.75 6.86 -6.52
CA VAL A 92 2.75 6.96 -7.98
C VAL A 92 1.54 7.77 -8.40
N ASN A 93 1.75 9.06 -8.66
CA ASN A 93 0.71 9.93 -9.15
C ASN A 93 0.57 9.78 -10.67
N VAL A 94 -0.68 9.55 -11.15
CA VAL A 94 -1.00 9.40 -12.57
C VAL A 94 -1.59 10.68 -13.20
N LEU A 95 -1.93 11.68 -12.38
CA LEU A 95 -2.38 12.99 -12.87
C LEU A 95 -1.17 13.75 -13.42
N ASP A 96 -1.05 13.82 -14.75
CA ASP A 96 0.10 14.38 -15.46
C ASP A 96 -0.23 15.76 -16.02
N PRO A 97 0.35 16.85 -15.53
CA PRO A 97 0.10 18.20 -16.02
C PRO A 97 0.54 18.41 -17.48
N SER A 98 1.38 17.53 -18.04
CA SER A 98 1.74 17.56 -19.45
C SER A 98 0.70 16.94 -20.39
N ASN A 99 -0.27 16.21 -19.83
CA ASN A 99 -1.37 15.61 -20.58
C ASN A 99 -2.53 16.61 -20.69
N SER A 100 -2.90 16.97 -21.91
CA SER A 100 -3.97 17.93 -22.19
C SER A 100 -5.36 17.53 -21.67
N LYS A 101 -5.61 16.23 -21.40
CA LYS A 101 -6.83 15.76 -20.75
C LYS A 101 -6.85 16.02 -19.25
N HIS A 102 -5.65 16.03 -18.63
CA HIS A 102 -5.45 16.23 -17.20
C HIS A 102 -5.31 17.71 -16.83
N THR A 103 -5.44 18.61 -17.81
CA THR A 103 -5.37 20.06 -17.63
C THR A 103 -6.55 20.75 -18.30
N LYS A 104 -6.84 21.94 -17.83
CA LYS A 104 -7.86 22.82 -18.38
C LYS A 104 -7.35 24.24 -18.43
N SER A 105 -7.41 24.87 -19.61
CA SER A 105 -7.10 26.29 -19.74
C SER A 105 -8.21 27.15 -19.14
N ASN A 106 -7.84 28.13 -18.35
CA ASN A 106 -8.73 29.15 -17.82
C ASN A 106 -8.61 30.40 -18.69
N GLU A 107 -9.74 30.85 -19.17
CA GLU A 107 -9.83 32.10 -19.93
C GLU A 107 -9.47 33.30 -19.06
N GLU A 108 -9.13 34.39 -19.72
CA GLU A 108 -8.77 35.65 -19.11
C GLU A 108 -9.90 36.18 -18.23
N GLU A 109 -9.62 36.47 -16.95
CA GLU A 109 -10.57 36.98 -15.97
C GLU A 109 -10.01 38.21 -15.29
N SER A 110 -10.86 39.19 -15.00
CA SER A 110 -10.44 40.40 -14.29
C SER A 110 -10.48 40.18 -12.79
N CYS A 111 -9.33 40.42 -12.12
CA CYS A 111 -9.18 40.37 -10.67
C CYS A 111 -8.96 41.78 -10.13
N THR A 112 -9.81 42.22 -9.20
CA THR A 112 -9.66 43.56 -8.54
C THR A 112 -8.44 43.54 -7.62
N VAL A 113 -7.67 44.62 -7.67
CA VAL A 113 -6.51 44.80 -6.78
C VAL A 113 -6.96 45.56 -5.53
N ALA A 114 -6.65 45.03 -4.36
CA ALA A 114 -6.85 45.66 -3.07
C ALA A 114 -5.56 45.56 -2.25
N ASN A 115 -5.07 46.66 -1.74
CA ASN A 115 -3.83 46.71 -0.95
C ASN A 115 -2.61 46.10 -1.62
N GLY A 116 -2.50 46.22 -2.96
CA GLY A 116 -1.39 45.67 -3.72
C GLY A 116 -1.49 44.17 -3.98
N GLN A 117 -2.64 43.53 -3.73
CA GLN A 117 -2.90 42.13 -3.96
C GLN A 117 -4.17 41.92 -4.80
N ALA A 118 -4.18 40.87 -5.59
CA ALA A 118 -5.35 40.36 -6.30
C ALA A 118 -5.54 38.86 -5.99
N VAL A 119 -6.80 38.43 -5.88
CA VAL A 119 -7.13 37.02 -5.63
C VAL A 119 -7.74 36.44 -6.90
N TYR A 120 -7.15 35.32 -7.36
CA TYR A 120 -7.61 34.58 -8.51
C TYR A 120 -8.22 33.24 -8.02
N THR A 121 -9.53 33.08 -8.18
CA THR A 121 -10.33 32.05 -7.50
C THR A 121 -10.46 30.75 -8.28
N LYS A 122 -9.71 30.57 -9.38
CA LYS A 122 -9.74 29.26 -10.10
C LYS A 122 -9.04 28.18 -9.27
N PRO A 123 -9.64 27.00 -9.15
CA PRO A 123 -9.04 25.91 -8.40
C PRO A 123 -7.89 25.25 -9.17
N TYR A 124 -6.94 24.65 -8.43
CA TYR A 124 -5.90 23.76 -8.94
C TYR A 124 -4.96 24.40 -9.99
N VAL A 125 -4.70 25.70 -9.88
CA VAL A 125 -3.90 26.48 -10.84
C VAL A 125 -2.42 26.01 -10.79
N LEU A 126 -1.83 25.79 -11.97
CA LEU A 126 -0.39 25.61 -12.13
C LEU A 126 0.26 26.99 -12.20
N LEU A 127 0.98 27.40 -11.15
CA LEU A 127 1.52 28.76 -10.99
C LEU A 127 2.48 29.18 -12.11
N ASP A 128 3.25 28.25 -12.67
CA ASP A 128 4.16 28.46 -13.80
C ASP A 128 3.46 28.76 -15.13
N THR A 129 2.14 28.50 -15.20
CA THR A 129 1.31 28.83 -16.38
C THR A 129 0.56 30.15 -16.24
N LEU A 130 0.72 30.85 -15.10
CA LEU A 130 0.00 32.07 -14.81
C LEU A 130 0.46 33.22 -15.72
N VAL A 131 -0.49 33.84 -16.40
CA VAL A 131 -0.25 35.03 -17.19
C VAL A 131 -1.03 36.17 -16.58
N VAL A 132 -0.31 37.15 -16.04
CA VAL A 132 -0.87 38.34 -15.38
C VAL A 132 -0.59 39.55 -16.23
N LYS A 133 -1.63 40.37 -16.48
CA LYS A 133 -1.52 41.60 -17.27
C LYS A 133 -2.13 42.79 -16.51
N LYS A 134 -1.50 43.97 -16.66
CA LYS A 134 -2.06 45.28 -16.31
C LYS A 134 -2.41 46.01 -17.62
N ASP A 135 -3.67 46.38 -17.84
CA ASP A 135 -4.10 47.09 -19.05
C ASP A 135 -3.61 46.48 -20.34
N ALA A 136 -3.71 45.17 -20.53
CA ALA A 136 -3.18 44.40 -21.66
C ALA A 136 -1.62 44.26 -21.72
N THR A 137 -0.85 44.86 -20.81
CA THR A 137 0.59 44.71 -20.74
C THR A 137 0.95 43.55 -19.82
N PRO A 138 1.67 42.53 -20.30
CA PRO A 138 2.09 41.43 -19.45
C PRO A 138 3.05 41.89 -18.35
N LEU A 139 2.82 41.40 -17.13
CA LEU A 139 3.69 41.55 -15.97
C LEU A 139 4.63 40.37 -15.87
N VAL A 140 5.83 40.57 -15.35
CA VAL A 140 6.88 39.57 -15.22
C VAL A 140 6.86 39.00 -13.80
N ALA A 141 6.70 37.68 -13.67
CA ALA A 141 6.80 36.99 -12.37
C ALA A 141 8.16 37.25 -11.72
N GLU A 142 8.21 37.27 -10.38
CA GLU A 142 9.36 37.57 -9.53
C GLU A 142 9.97 38.99 -9.71
N THR A 143 9.47 39.77 -10.66
CA THR A 143 9.89 41.16 -10.90
C THR A 143 8.76 42.14 -10.63
N ASP A 144 7.61 41.93 -11.22
CA ASP A 144 6.42 42.79 -11.05
C ASP A 144 5.44 42.23 -10.03
N TYR A 145 5.36 40.91 -9.90
CA TYR A 145 4.48 40.26 -8.95
C TYR A 145 5.08 38.93 -8.48
N THR A 146 4.59 38.45 -7.32
CA THR A 146 4.70 37.05 -6.86
C THR A 146 3.31 36.44 -6.78
N ALA A 147 3.23 35.11 -6.95
CA ALA A 147 1.97 34.37 -6.82
C ALA A 147 2.17 33.17 -5.89
N ALA A 148 1.19 32.91 -5.03
CA ALA A 148 1.20 31.78 -4.12
C ALA A 148 -0.23 31.23 -3.96
N HIS A 149 -0.35 29.94 -3.70
CA HIS A 149 -1.63 29.34 -3.30
C HIS A 149 -1.98 29.75 -1.87
N ASP A 150 -3.24 30.07 -1.65
CA ASP A 150 -3.82 30.28 -0.32
C ASP A 150 -4.47 28.98 0.20
N ASP A 151 -4.80 28.96 1.49
CA ASP A 151 -5.39 27.81 2.17
C ASP A 151 -6.76 27.37 1.59
N ASP A 152 -7.50 28.32 0.98
CA ASP A 152 -8.78 28.05 0.31
C ASP A 152 -8.65 27.53 -1.12
N GLY A 153 -7.40 27.37 -1.61
CA GLY A 153 -7.09 26.91 -2.96
C GLY A 153 -7.11 27.98 -4.04
N SER A 154 -7.35 29.25 -3.68
CA SER A 154 -7.19 30.40 -4.58
C SER A 154 -5.69 30.76 -4.74
N VAL A 155 -5.40 31.62 -5.73
CA VAL A 155 -4.05 32.14 -5.95
C VAL A 155 -4.02 33.61 -5.57
N VAL A 156 -3.17 33.96 -4.61
CA VAL A 156 -2.91 35.35 -4.22
C VAL A 156 -1.74 35.88 -5.06
N ILE A 157 -2.00 36.92 -5.82
CA ILE A 157 -1.03 37.63 -6.64
C ILE A 157 -0.65 38.91 -5.90
N THR A 158 0.59 39.03 -5.46
CA THR A 158 1.12 40.20 -4.74
C THR A 158 2.00 41.03 -5.66
N LEU A 159 1.64 42.29 -5.85
CA LEU A 159 2.36 43.23 -6.72
C LEU A 159 3.61 43.77 -6.01
N ILE A 160 4.77 43.72 -6.71
CA ILE A 160 6.07 44.08 -6.16
C ILE A 160 6.56 45.41 -6.73
N SER A 161 6.56 45.58 -8.09
CA SER A 161 7.08 46.79 -8.71
C SER A 161 6.14 47.97 -8.51
N GLU A 162 6.69 49.19 -8.44
CA GLU A 162 5.91 50.41 -8.25
C GLU A 162 4.90 50.61 -9.40
N THR A 163 5.29 50.25 -10.63
CA THR A 163 4.40 50.32 -11.80
C THR A 163 3.26 49.33 -11.74
N ALA A 164 3.50 48.12 -11.20
CA ALA A 164 2.46 47.14 -11.03
C ALA A 164 1.47 47.53 -9.92
N LYS A 165 1.93 48.07 -8.82
CA LYS A 165 1.13 48.52 -7.67
C LYS A 165 0.08 49.60 -7.99
N GLU A 166 0.26 50.33 -9.09
CA GLU A 166 -0.71 51.29 -9.58
C GLU A 166 -1.95 50.64 -10.24
N ALA A 167 -1.94 49.30 -10.45
CA ALA A 167 -3.08 48.64 -11.04
C ALA A 167 -4.30 48.61 -10.11
N GLU A 168 -5.47 48.97 -10.62
CA GLU A 168 -6.74 48.82 -9.95
C GLU A 168 -7.36 47.41 -10.22
N SER A 169 -6.99 46.81 -11.35
CA SER A 169 -7.37 45.49 -11.72
C SER A 169 -6.27 44.79 -12.54
N LEU A 170 -6.25 43.47 -12.48
CA LEU A 170 -5.38 42.61 -13.26
C LEU A 170 -6.21 41.70 -14.15
N SER A 171 -5.71 41.43 -15.34
CA SER A 171 -6.28 40.42 -16.24
C SER A 171 -5.45 39.14 -16.10
N VAL A 172 -6.06 38.07 -15.66
CA VAL A 172 -5.36 36.83 -15.28
C VAL A 172 -5.89 35.65 -16.08
N SER A 173 -4.98 34.89 -16.67
CA SER A 173 -5.28 33.58 -17.29
C SER A 173 -4.28 32.53 -16.82
N SER A 174 -4.64 31.27 -16.87
CA SER A 174 -3.81 30.17 -16.37
C SER A 174 -4.21 28.83 -16.96
N THR A 175 -3.47 27.79 -16.59
CA THR A 175 -3.88 26.39 -16.74
C THR A 175 -4.07 25.78 -15.35
N SER A 176 -5.19 25.09 -15.15
CA SER A 176 -5.49 24.31 -13.94
C SER A 176 -5.39 22.83 -14.19
N LEU A 177 -5.11 22.04 -13.15
CA LEU A 177 -5.30 20.60 -13.20
C LEU A 177 -6.77 20.24 -13.39
N ASN A 178 -7.01 19.15 -14.09
CA ASN A 178 -8.34 18.55 -14.32
C ASN A 178 -8.34 17.10 -13.80
N PRO A 179 -8.52 16.85 -12.50
CA PRO A 179 -8.55 15.50 -11.96
C PRO A 179 -9.62 14.61 -12.61
N ALA A 180 -10.75 15.19 -13.02
CA ALA A 180 -11.82 14.46 -13.71
C ALA A 180 -11.44 13.98 -15.14
N GLY A 181 -10.35 14.48 -15.68
CA GLY A 181 -9.79 14.00 -16.96
C GLY A 181 -8.95 12.72 -16.82
N VAL A 182 -8.58 12.32 -15.60
CA VAL A 182 -7.90 11.05 -15.34
C VAL A 182 -8.90 9.91 -15.44
N THR A 183 -8.48 8.86 -16.11
CA THR A 183 -9.31 7.68 -16.35
C THR A 183 -8.67 6.42 -15.76
N LYS A 184 -9.41 5.32 -15.70
CA LYS A 184 -8.87 4.01 -15.28
C LYS A 184 -7.72 3.54 -16.15
N GLU A 185 -7.71 3.92 -17.43
CA GLU A 185 -6.64 3.60 -18.36
C GLU A 185 -5.32 4.28 -17.94
N ASP A 186 -5.37 5.49 -17.38
CA ASP A 186 -4.19 6.19 -16.85
C ASP A 186 -3.65 5.50 -15.59
N VAL A 187 -4.54 4.95 -14.75
CA VAL A 187 -4.15 4.19 -13.55
C VAL A 187 -3.54 2.84 -13.93
N VAL A 188 -4.18 2.09 -14.83
CA VAL A 188 -3.64 0.82 -15.35
C VAL A 188 -2.33 1.07 -16.07
N GLY A 189 -2.25 2.17 -16.83
CA GLY A 189 -1.06 2.55 -17.54
C GLY A 189 -0.68 1.62 -18.68
N GLY A 190 0.56 1.67 -19.06
CA GLY A 190 1.11 0.87 -20.16
C GLY A 190 2.56 1.21 -20.42
N VAL A 191 3.08 0.60 -21.47
CA VAL A 191 4.43 0.86 -21.98
C VAL A 191 4.31 1.51 -23.36
N ASP A 192 4.79 2.73 -23.49
CA ASP A 192 4.93 3.35 -24.80
C ASP A 192 6.03 2.64 -25.59
N THR A 193 5.65 1.94 -26.65
CA THR A 193 6.56 1.12 -27.45
C THR A 193 7.61 1.94 -28.23
N ALA A 194 7.35 3.23 -28.47
CA ALA A 194 8.26 4.11 -29.18
C ALA A 194 9.36 4.67 -28.25
N THR A 195 9.00 5.02 -27.03
CA THR A 195 9.92 5.66 -26.06
C THR A 195 10.37 4.71 -24.95
N GLY A 196 9.70 3.57 -24.76
CA GLY A 196 9.89 2.67 -23.63
C GLY A 196 9.39 3.25 -22.29
N LYS A 197 8.70 4.38 -22.30
CA LYS A 197 8.17 5.01 -21.08
C LYS A 197 7.02 4.17 -20.51
N GLU A 198 7.15 3.81 -19.22
CA GLU A 198 6.12 3.14 -18.45
C GLU A 198 5.25 4.16 -17.71
N THR A 199 3.95 3.88 -17.56
CA THR A 199 2.98 4.71 -16.84
C THR A 199 2.06 3.84 -15.97
N GLY A 200 1.40 4.45 -14.99
CA GLY A 200 0.43 3.77 -14.13
C GLY A 200 1.02 2.54 -13.41
N LEU A 201 0.25 1.46 -13.35
CA LEU A 201 0.65 0.23 -12.64
C LEU A 201 1.90 -0.46 -13.22
N GLU A 202 2.30 -0.18 -14.48
CA GLU A 202 3.55 -0.73 -15.03
C GLU A 202 4.78 -0.23 -14.24
N LEU A 203 4.68 0.91 -13.59
CA LEU A 203 5.78 1.49 -12.80
C LEU A 203 6.17 0.66 -11.58
N VAL A 204 5.35 -0.34 -11.18
CA VAL A 204 5.74 -1.27 -10.10
C VAL A 204 7.07 -1.97 -10.41
N ARG A 205 7.35 -2.21 -11.70
CA ARG A 205 8.60 -2.85 -12.16
C ARG A 205 9.84 -2.00 -11.91
N GLN A 206 9.68 -0.68 -11.75
CA GLN A 206 10.77 0.26 -11.51
C GLN A 206 11.14 0.39 -10.02
N ILE A 207 10.30 -0.11 -9.10
CA ILE A 207 10.51 0.06 -7.65
C ILE A 207 11.83 -0.58 -7.22
N TYR A 208 11.98 -1.88 -7.43
CA TYR A 208 13.19 -2.58 -7.01
C TYR A 208 14.45 -2.10 -7.74
N PRO A 209 14.49 -1.96 -9.08
CA PRO A 209 15.68 -1.48 -9.77
C PRO A 209 16.11 -0.05 -9.41
N LYS A 210 15.17 0.84 -9.06
CA LYS A 210 15.47 2.24 -8.75
C LYS A 210 15.69 2.51 -7.27
N LEU A 211 14.91 1.84 -6.40
CA LEU A 211 14.86 2.13 -4.97
C LEU A 211 15.49 1.02 -4.11
N GLY A 212 15.74 -0.17 -4.69
CA GLY A 212 16.26 -1.32 -3.95
C GLY A 212 15.24 -1.92 -2.97
N LEU A 213 13.97 -1.57 -3.09
CA LEU A 213 12.89 -2.00 -2.19
C LEU A 213 11.92 -2.92 -2.91
N VAL A 214 11.46 -3.95 -2.22
CA VAL A 214 10.46 -4.90 -2.74
C VAL A 214 9.06 -4.44 -2.30
N PRO A 215 8.10 -4.28 -3.24
CA PRO A 215 6.71 -3.97 -2.89
C PRO A 215 6.09 -5.05 -1.99
N GLY A 216 5.42 -4.66 -0.93
CA GLY A 216 4.64 -5.55 -0.07
C GLY A 216 3.14 -5.50 -0.37
N LEU A 217 2.63 -4.29 -0.62
CA LEU A 217 1.21 -4.04 -0.92
C LEU A 217 1.08 -3.10 -2.12
N LEU A 218 0.22 -3.46 -3.09
CA LEU A 218 -0.20 -2.59 -4.17
C LEU A 218 -1.58 -2.03 -3.86
N LEU A 219 -1.77 -0.73 -4.00
CA LEU A 219 -3.00 -0.03 -3.67
C LEU A 219 -3.37 0.97 -4.75
N ALA A 220 -4.67 1.10 -5.03
CA ALA A 220 -5.22 2.17 -5.84
C ALA A 220 -6.56 2.64 -5.23
N PRO A 221 -6.54 3.27 -4.02
CA PRO A 221 -7.77 3.70 -3.35
C PRO A 221 -8.52 4.72 -4.22
N GLY A 222 -9.84 4.58 -4.29
CA GLY A 222 -10.68 5.38 -5.19
C GLY A 222 -10.70 4.91 -6.65
N TRP A 223 -9.88 3.89 -7.02
CA TRP A 223 -9.82 3.31 -8.36
C TRP A 223 -10.00 1.80 -8.35
N SER A 224 -9.60 1.12 -7.28
CA SER A 224 -9.61 -0.34 -7.15
C SER A 224 -11.00 -0.98 -7.23
N HIS A 225 -12.07 -0.20 -7.11
CA HIS A 225 -13.45 -0.65 -7.29
C HIS A 225 -13.87 -0.84 -8.77
N ASP A 226 -13.07 -0.34 -9.72
CA ASP A 226 -13.28 -0.61 -11.16
C ASP A 226 -12.72 -2.00 -11.51
N PRO A 227 -13.50 -2.88 -12.18
CA PRO A 227 -13.08 -4.23 -12.52
C PRO A 227 -11.78 -4.30 -13.35
N VAL A 228 -11.53 -3.31 -14.21
CA VAL A 228 -10.31 -3.27 -15.05
C VAL A 228 -9.08 -2.98 -14.19
N VAL A 229 -9.18 -2.01 -13.29
CA VAL A 229 -8.12 -1.66 -12.34
C VAL A 229 -7.88 -2.82 -11.36
N ALA A 230 -8.96 -3.43 -10.83
CA ALA A 230 -8.86 -4.58 -9.93
C ALA A 230 -8.18 -5.78 -10.59
N ALA A 231 -8.50 -6.09 -11.84
CA ALA A 231 -7.85 -7.15 -12.61
C ALA A 231 -6.36 -6.84 -12.85
N ALA A 232 -6.04 -5.59 -13.19
CA ALA A 232 -4.65 -5.16 -13.41
C ALA A 232 -3.83 -5.22 -12.12
N LEU A 233 -4.37 -4.76 -10.99
CA LEU A 233 -3.73 -4.86 -9.67
C LEU A 233 -3.44 -6.33 -9.32
N GLN A 234 -4.43 -7.22 -9.43
CA GLN A 234 -4.25 -8.65 -9.17
C GLN A 234 -3.18 -9.28 -10.09
N ALA A 235 -3.14 -8.89 -11.36
CA ALA A 235 -2.12 -9.38 -12.29
C ALA A 235 -0.69 -8.92 -11.95
N LYS A 236 -0.53 -7.79 -11.25
CA LYS A 236 0.77 -7.24 -10.86
C LYS A 236 1.28 -7.73 -9.52
N THR A 237 0.53 -8.55 -8.78
CA THR A 237 0.96 -9.05 -7.47
C THR A 237 2.02 -10.14 -7.55
N GLY A 238 2.08 -10.88 -8.65
CA GLY A 238 3.01 -12.00 -8.80
C GLY A 238 4.14 -11.72 -9.78
N LYS A 239 5.31 -12.25 -9.49
CA LYS A 239 6.51 -12.22 -10.35
C LYS A 239 6.92 -10.81 -10.77
N ILE A 240 6.82 -9.84 -9.87
CA ILE A 240 7.37 -8.50 -10.07
C ILE A 240 8.87 -8.63 -10.40
N ASN A 241 9.32 -8.00 -11.47
CA ASN A 241 10.70 -8.14 -11.99
C ASN A 241 11.11 -9.61 -12.28
N GLY A 242 10.12 -10.49 -12.47
CA GLY A 242 10.31 -11.91 -12.78
C GLY A 242 10.36 -12.84 -11.57
N ASN A 243 10.39 -12.33 -10.34
CA ASN A 243 10.64 -13.17 -9.16
C ASN A 243 9.92 -12.75 -7.86
N PHE A 244 9.61 -11.47 -7.61
CA PHE A 244 9.00 -11.05 -6.34
C PHE A 244 7.48 -11.16 -6.37
N ASP A 245 6.90 -11.48 -5.22
CA ASP A 245 5.45 -11.52 -5.00
C ASP A 245 5.04 -10.49 -3.94
N CYS A 246 3.82 -9.96 -4.08
CA CYS A 246 3.22 -9.05 -3.12
C CYS A 246 1.70 -9.24 -3.05
N ASN A 247 1.01 -8.46 -2.24
CA ASN A 247 -0.44 -8.50 -2.13
C ASN A 247 -1.08 -7.20 -2.64
N THR A 248 -2.38 -7.23 -2.95
CA THR A 248 -3.16 -6.04 -3.29
C THR A 248 -4.43 -5.96 -2.47
N TYR A 249 -4.82 -4.74 -2.10
CA TYR A 249 -6.06 -4.45 -1.39
C TYR A 249 -7.02 -3.72 -2.32
N LEU A 250 -8.22 -4.27 -2.45
CA LEU A 250 -9.25 -3.83 -3.38
C LEU A 250 -10.49 -3.38 -2.61
N ASP A 251 -11.15 -2.32 -3.07
CA ASP A 251 -12.41 -1.86 -2.51
C ASP A 251 -13.58 -2.29 -3.37
N ILE A 252 -14.72 -2.61 -2.75
CA ILE A 252 -16.01 -2.64 -3.42
C ILE A 252 -16.59 -1.23 -3.34
N ALA A 253 -17.11 -0.70 -4.45
CA ALA A 253 -17.76 0.60 -4.47
C ALA A 253 -18.91 0.63 -3.45
N ALA A 254 -18.91 1.63 -2.59
CA ALA A 254 -19.90 1.82 -1.52
C ALA A 254 -21.01 2.79 -1.98
N ASP A 255 -21.53 2.55 -3.18
CA ASP A 255 -22.58 3.32 -3.83
C ASP A 255 -23.51 2.41 -4.66
N SER A 256 -24.37 3.00 -5.49
CA SER A 256 -25.30 2.28 -6.36
C SER A 256 -24.62 1.47 -7.47
N THR A 257 -23.36 1.71 -7.78
CA THR A 257 -22.60 0.94 -8.79
C THR A 257 -22.04 -0.36 -8.23
N GLY A 258 -21.81 -0.41 -6.91
CA GLY A 258 -21.32 -1.56 -6.16
C GLY A 258 -22.35 -2.11 -5.16
N ALA A 259 -22.22 -1.75 -3.88
CA ALA A 259 -23.11 -2.22 -2.82
C ALA A 259 -23.40 -1.11 -1.79
N THR A 260 -24.68 -0.82 -1.58
CA THR A 260 -25.17 0.07 -0.51
C THR A 260 -25.66 -0.69 0.74
N VAL A 261 -25.79 -2.01 0.61
CA VAL A 261 -26.21 -2.91 1.71
C VAL A 261 -25.35 -4.17 1.71
N TYR A 262 -25.10 -4.73 2.90
CA TYR A 262 -24.21 -5.88 3.07
C TYR A 262 -24.64 -7.12 2.26
N THR A 263 -25.93 -7.30 2.00
CA THR A 263 -26.45 -8.42 1.21
C THR A 263 -26.10 -8.35 -0.28
N ALA A 264 -25.81 -7.17 -0.81
CA ALA A 264 -25.41 -6.96 -2.20
C ALA A 264 -23.90 -7.14 -2.44
N VAL A 265 -23.10 -7.16 -1.38
CA VAL A 265 -21.63 -7.17 -1.44
C VAL A 265 -21.08 -8.39 -2.18
N LYS A 266 -21.69 -9.59 -2.00
CA LYS A 266 -21.30 -10.78 -2.74
C LYS A 266 -21.34 -10.57 -4.25
N THR A 267 -22.48 -10.08 -4.75
CA THR A 267 -22.68 -9.82 -6.19
C THR A 267 -21.72 -8.73 -6.69
N ALA A 268 -21.44 -7.70 -5.87
CA ALA A 268 -20.50 -6.66 -6.20
C ALA A 268 -19.06 -7.19 -6.28
N LYS A 269 -18.64 -8.08 -5.36
CA LYS A 269 -17.35 -8.77 -5.42
C LYS A 269 -17.20 -9.62 -6.69
N GLU A 270 -18.25 -10.36 -7.05
CA GLU A 270 -18.26 -11.18 -8.27
C GLU A 270 -18.11 -10.31 -9.53
N LYS A 271 -18.80 -9.16 -9.60
CA LYS A 271 -18.66 -8.19 -10.70
C LYS A 271 -17.28 -7.57 -10.75
N LEU A 272 -16.66 -7.31 -9.61
CA LEU A 272 -15.30 -6.78 -9.50
C LEU A 272 -14.25 -7.77 -10.05
N GLY A 273 -14.57 -9.06 -10.08
CA GLY A 273 -13.63 -10.11 -10.48
C GLY A 273 -12.50 -10.36 -9.48
N ALA A 274 -12.71 -10.02 -8.21
CA ALA A 274 -11.72 -10.20 -7.16
C ALA A 274 -11.71 -11.65 -6.66
N SER A 275 -10.71 -12.42 -7.09
CA SER A 275 -10.60 -13.87 -6.82
C SER A 275 -9.18 -14.37 -6.57
N SER A 276 -8.18 -13.49 -6.58
CA SER A 276 -6.78 -13.85 -6.35
C SER A 276 -6.51 -14.16 -4.86
N ASN A 277 -5.67 -15.16 -4.60
CA ASN A 277 -5.13 -15.43 -3.27
C ASN A 277 -4.13 -14.36 -2.77
N HIS A 278 -3.62 -13.52 -3.68
CA HIS A 278 -2.80 -12.35 -3.36
C HIS A 278 -3.62 -11.06 -3.22
N ALA A 279 -4.94 -11.14 -3.20
CA ALA A 279 -5.82 -9.99 -3.03
C ALA A 279 -6.64 -10.09 -1.74
N ALA A 280 -6.92 -8.95 -1.12
CA ALA A 280 -7.95 -8.79 -0.10
C ALA A 280 -8.99 -7.77 -0.57
N VAL A 281 -10.25 -7.96 -0.20
CA VAL A 281 -11.38 -7.13 -0.64
C VAL A 281 -12.03 -6.49 0.57
N PHE A 282 -12.33 -5.20 0.47
CA PHE A 282 -12.82 -4.38 1.57
C PHE A 282 -14.17 -3.72 1.25
N TRP A 283 -15.05 -3.63 2.24
CA TRP A 283 -16.31 -2.91 2.21
C TRP A 283 -16.81 -2.69 3.66
N PRO A 284 -17.47 -1.55 3.99
CA PRO A 284 -17.68 -0.34 3.19
C PRO A 284 -16.48 0.62 3.27
N LYS A 285 -16.69 1.94 3.30
CA LYS A 285 -15.67 2.95 3.60
C LYS A 285 -15.57 3.23 5.08
N GLY A 286 -14.45 3.83 5.52
CA GLY A 286 -14.25 4.33 6.86
C GLY A 286 -14.28 5.86 6.90
N ALA A 287 -14.78 6.44 8.00
CA ALA A 287 -14.74 7.87 8.22
C ALA A 287 -13.90 8.23 9.45
N VAL A 288 -13.19 9.34 9.39
CA VAL A 288 -12.52 9.99 10.54
C VAL A 288 -13.00 11.44 10.55
N GLY A 289 -13.95 11.75 11.41
CA GLY A 289 -14.67 13.02 11.35
C GLY A 289 -15.41 13.16 10.02
N GLU A 290 -15.14 14.23 9.28
CA GLU A 290 -15.75 14.50 7.96
C GLU A 290 -15.00 13.82 6.79
N LYS A 291 -13.81 13.28 7.03
CA LYS A 291 -12.99 12.65 5.99
C LYS A 291 -13.43 11.21 5.75
N ILE A 292 -13.70 10.87 4.50
CA ILE A 292 -14.10 9.52 4.07
C ILE A 292 -12.93 8.86 3.33
N TYR A 293 -12.54 7.67 3.79
CA TYR A 293 -11.44 6.88 3.26
C TYR A 293 -11.96 5.60 2.62
N CYS A 294 -11.33 5.15 1.57
CA CYS A 294 -11.41 3.76 1.15
C CYS A 294 -10.90 2.86 2.28
N LEU A 295 -11.64 1.80 2.58
CA LEU A 295 -11.26 0.93 3.69
C LEU A 295 -9.91 0.23 3.42
N SER A 296 -9.56 -0.02 2.14
CA SER A 296 -8.27 -0.55 1.72
C SER A 296 -7.09 0.33 2.18
N ALA A 297 -7.23 1.67 2.12
CA ALA A 297 -6.18 2.60 2.55
C ALA A 297 -5.95 2.54 4.07
N MET A 298 -7.05 2.50 4.86
CA MET A 298 -6.98 2.38 6.31
C MET A 298 -6.47 1.00 6.73
N ALA A 299 -6.93 -0.07 6.08
CA ALA A 299 -6.49 -1.43 6.33
C ALA A 299 -5.01 -1.64 5.98
N ALA A 300 -4.51 -1.02 4.92
CA ALA A 300 -3.10 -1.08 4.55
C ALA A 300 -2.22 -0.37 5.59
N ALA A 301 -2.67 0.78 6.09
CA ALA A 301 -1.97 1.49 7.15
C ALA A 301 -1.97 0.69 8.46
N GLU A 302 -3.10 0.07 8.85
CA GLU A 302 -3.17 -0.84 10.01
C GLU A 302 -2.27 -2.07 9.83
N THR A 303 -2.26 -2.65 8.63
CA THR A 303 -1.38 -3.78 8.31
C THR A 303 0.10 -3.41 8.48
N ALA A 304 0.51 -2.23 8.01
CA ALA A 304 1.86 -1.74 8.18
C ALA A 304 2.22 -1.47 9.66
N ALA A 305 1.27 -0.95 10.44
CA ALA A 305 1.43 -0.74 11.88
C ALA A 305 1.59 -2.07 12.63
N THR A 306 0.77 -3.08 12.29
CA THR A 306 0.86 -4.43 12.87
C THR A 306 2.21 -5.08 12.55
N ASP A 307 2.64 -5.06 11.28
CA ASP A 307 3.94 -5.63 10.88
C ASP A 307 5.12 -4.90 11.55
N ALA A 308 5.07 -3.57 11.64
CA ALA A 308 6.11 -2.78 12.31
C ALA A 308 6.22 -3.12 13.80
N ALA A 309 5.08 -3.30 14.50
CA ALA A 309 5.05 -3.74 15.89
C ALA A 309 5.66 -5.15 16.08
N ASN A 310 5.60 -5.98 15.05
CA ASN A 310 6.12 -7.35 14.99
C ASN A 310 7.54 -7.43 14.39
N GLY A 311 8.27 -6.32 14.32
CA GLY A 311 9.63 -6.28 13.78
C GLY A 311 9.69 -6.51 12.27
N ASP A 312 8.69 -6.02 11.54
CA ASP A 312 8.53 -6.14 10.09
C ASP A 312 8.33 -7.59 9.61
N VAL A 313 7.61 -8.39 10.41
CA VAL A 313 7.26 -9.78 10.10
C VAL A 313 5.75 -9.94 10.07
N PRO A 314 5.15 -10.38 8.95
CA PRO A 314 3.69 -10.43 8.75
C PRO A 314 3.07 -11.73 9.28
N TYR A 315 3.45 -12.19 10.47
CA TYR A 315 2.94 -13.44 11.06
C TYR A 315 1.59 -13.25 11.77
N GLU A 316 1.29 -12.03 12.18
CA GLU A 316 0.04 -11.70 12.87
C GLU A 316 -0.97 -11.09 11.89
N SER A 317 -2.25 -11.44 12.06
CA SER A 317 -3.32 -10.86 11.24
C SER A 317 -3.61 -9.42 11.64
N PRO A 318 -3.85 -8.50 10.69
CA PRO A 318 -4.36 -7.17 10.98
C PRO A 318 -5.84 -7.17 11.43
N SER A 319 -6.54 -8.30 11.34
CA SER A 319 -7.91 -8.45 11.84
C SER A 319 -7.96 -8.28 13.36
N ASN A 320 -9.06 -7.69 13.85
CA ASN A 320 -9.29 -7.36 15.27
C ASN A 320 -8.31 -6.31 15.84
N LYS A 321 -7.62 -5.55 14.98
CA LYS A 321 -6.81 -4.39 15.39
C LYS A 321 -7.62 -3.10 15.27
N ASP A 322 -7.19 -2.07 15.99
CA ASP A 322 -7.84 -0.75 16.02
C ASP A 322 -7.70 0.00 14.70
N LEU A 323 -8.81 0.18 13.98
CA LEU A 323 -8.78 0.82 12.68
C LEU A 323 -8.73 2.35 12.73
N LYS A 324 -8.87 2.95 13.91
CA LYS A 324 -8.83 4.40 14.16
C LYS A 324 -9.84 5.22 13.35
N ILE A 325 -10.96 4.63 12.93
CA ILE A 325 -12.08 5.31 12.29
C ILE A 325 -13.18 5.63 13.31
N THR A 326 -14.02 6.61 13.00
CA THR A 326 -15.15 7.04 13.85
C THR A 326 -16.49 6.45 13.41
N ALA A 327 -16.61 6.06 12.13
CA ALA A 327 -17.77 5.41 11.55
C ALA A 327 -17.39 4.58 10.33
N THR A 328 -18.24 3.62 9.98
CA THR A 328 -18.27 2.98 8.67
C THR A 328 -19.38 3.60 7.83
N VAL A 329 -19.09 3.98 6.58
CA VAL A 329 -19.97 4.80 5.76
C VAL A 329 -20.00 4.35 4.30
N LEU A 330 -21.04 4.80 3.57
CA LEU A 330 -21.10 4.78 2.11
C LEU A 330 -20.36 5.99 1.52
N ASP A 331 -20.32 6.09 0.18
CA ASP A 331 -19.66 7.19 -0.54
C ASP A 331 -20.30 8.56 -0.28
N ASP A 332 -21.59 8.60 0.06
CA ASP A 332 -22.34 9.82 0.38
C ASP A 332 -22.31 10.18 1.89
N GLY A 333 -21.54 9.42 2.69
CA GLY A 333 -21.48 9.60 4.15
C GLY A 333 -22.57 8.91 4.94
N THR A 334 -23.49 8.20 4.30
CA THR A 334 -24.54 7.43 4.99
C THR A 334 -23.87 6.34 5.85
N GLU A 335 -24.18 6.32 7.14
CA GLU A 335 -23.60 5.36 8.09
C GLU A 335 -24.07 3.92 7.80
N VAL A 336 -23.13 2.98 7.87
CA VAL A 336 -23.35 1.54 7.72
C VAL A 336 -22.92 0.85 9.01
N ALA A 337 -23.84 0.67 9.94
CA ALA A 337 -23.57 -0.07 11.18
C ALA A 337 -23.76 -1.57 10.94
N LEU A 338 -22.68 -2.34 11.09
CA LEU A 338 -22.71 -3.80 10.95
C LEU A 338 -22.62 -4.45 12.32
N ASP A 339 -23.50 -5.41 12.57
CA ASP A 339 -23.38 -6.35 13.68
C ASP A 339 -22.44 -7.51 13.31
N GLN A 340 -22.15 -8.36 14.29
CA GLN A 340 -21.26 -9.51 14.11
C GLN A 340 -21.80 -10.54 13.11
N GLU A 341 -23.11 -10.75 13.03
CA GLU A 341 -23.74 -11.71 12.13
C GLU A 341 -23.62 -11.24 10.67
N GLN A 342 -23.88 -9.95 10.43
CA GLN A 342 -23.73 -9.31 9.13
C GLN A 342 -22.26 -9.30 8.68
N ALA A 343 -21.33 -9.00 9.60
CA ALA A 343 -19.90 -9.06 9.32
C ALA A 343 -19.42 -10.50 9.01
N ASN A 344 -19.94 -11.50 9.71
CA ASN A 344 -19.67 -12.92 9.43
C ASN A 344 -20.16 -13.33 8.04
N LEU A 345 -21.29 -12.78 7.58
CA LEU A 345 -21.78 -13.02 6.22
C LEU A 345 -20.78 -12.47 5.18
N LEU A 346 -20.25 -11.27 5.39
CA LEU A 346 -19.21 -10.67 4.53
C LEU A 346 -17.92 -11.49 4.54
N ASN A 347 -17.42 -11.84 5.72
CA ASN A 347 -16.22 -12.65 5.87
C ASN A 347 -16.37 -14.04 5.24
N GLY A 348 -17.57 -14.62 5.30
CA GLY A 348 -17.95 -15.86 4.60
C GLY A 348 -17.88 -15.76 3.08
N GLN A 349 -17.85 -14.54 2.52
CA GLN A 349 -17.65 -14.26 1.09
C GLN A 349 -16.22 -13.79 0.76
N GLY A 350 -15.28 -13.83 1.72
CA GLY A 350 -13.91 -13.33 1.55
C GLY A 350 -13.87 -11.82 1.38
N VAL A 351 -14.72 -11.10 2.11
CA VAL A 351 -14.72 -9.64 2.20
C VAL A 351 -14.40 -9.23 3.63
N ILE A 352 -13.43 -8.37 3.78
CA ILE A 352 -12.99 -7.79 5.05
C ILE A 352 -13.79 -6.51 5.28
N THR A 353 -14.21 -6.30 6.52
CA THR A 353 -15.02 -5.15 6.93
C THR A 353 -14.48 -4.53 8.22
N ALA A 354 -15.22 -3.60 8.78
CA ALA A 354 -14.97 -3.09 10.12
C ALA A 354 -16.22 -3.22 10.99
N ILE A 355 -16.02 -3.56 12.27
CA ILE A 355 -17.08 -3.62 13.27
C ILE A 355 -16.72 -2.76 14.48
N ASN A 356 -17.74 -2.24 15.17
CA ASN A 356 -17.52 -1.52 16.41
C ASN A 356 -17.59 -2.50 17.59
N ALA A 357 -16.42 -2.77 18.20
CA ALA A 357 -16.27 -3.60 19.39
C ALA A 357 -15.38 -2.85 20.41
N ASN A 358 -15.95 -1.88 21.12
CA ASN A 358 -15.20 -0.90 21.94
C ASN A 358 -14.15 -0.11 21.12
N GLY A 359 -14.60 0.50 20.03
CA GLY A 359 -13.79 1.09 18.96
C GLY A 359 -13.89 0.23 17.70
N PHE A 360 -13.67 0.88 16.56
CA PHE A 360 -13.73 0.16 15.28
C PHE A 360 -12.51 -0.74 15.11
N LYS A 361 -12.78 -2.01 14.78
CA LYS A 361 -11.78 -3.03 14.51
C LYS A 361 -11.87 -3.46 13.07
N LEU A 362 -10.73 -3.66 12.43
CA LEU A 362 -10.66 -4.37 11.16
C LEU A 362 -11.15 -5.81 11.39
N TRP A 363 -12.03 -6.34 10.52
CA TRP A 363 -12.69 -7.61 10.78
C TRP A 363 -12.73 -8.50 9.54
N GLY A 364 -11.91 -9.54 9.54
CA GLY A 364 -11.81 -10.56 8.50
C GLY A 364 -10.37 -10.98 8.21
N ASN A 365 -10.18 -12.26 7.85
CA ASN A 365 -8.90 -12.91 7.65
C ASN A 365 -8.73 -13.51 6.26
N ASN A 366 -9.80 -13.59 5.47
CA ASN A 366 -9.82 -14.34 4.22
C ASN A 366 -9.28 -13.49 3.06
N THR A 367 -8.53 -14.12 2.16
CA THR A 367 -8.17 -13.52 0.85
C THR A 367 -9.40 -13.46 -0.07
N ALA A 368 -9.26 -12.76 -1.19
CA ALA A 368 -10.31 -12.69 -2.21
C ALA A 368 -10.64 -14.06 -2.83
N ALA A 369 -9.72 -15.03 -2.79
CA ALA A 369 -9.95 -16.39 -3.29
C ALA A 369 -10.96 -17.19 -2.47
N TYR A 370 -11.22 -16.81 -1.21
CA TYR A 370 -12.25 -17.45 -0.39
C TYR A 370 -13.65 -17.00 -0.85
N PRO A 371 -14.68 -17.90 -0.90
CA PRO A 371 -14.68 -19.30 -0.44
C PRO A 371 -14.25 -20.33 -1.50
N SER A 372 -13.76 -19.95 -2.68
CA SER A 372 -13.38 -20.87 -3.75
C SER A 372 -12.19 -21.75 -3.39
N THR A 373 -11.32 -21.29 -2.48
CA THR A 373 -10.21 -22.08 -1.93
C THR A 373 -10.35 -22.26 -0.44
N THR A 374 -9.93 -23.42 0.07
CA THR A 374 -9.84 -23.75 1.49
C THR A 374 -8.40 -24.10 1.89
N ASP A 375 -7.46 -24.09 0.96
CA ASP A 375 -6.04 -24.28 1.25
C ASP A 375 -5.58 -23.19 2.25
N PRO A 376 -5.04 -23.55 3.42
CA PRO A 376 -4.65 -22.59 4.44
C PRO A 376 -3.70 -21.50 3.93
N LYS A 377 -2.79 -21.85 3.02
CA LYS A 377 -1.84 -20.91 2.42
C LYS A 377 -2.53 -19.85 1.56
N ASP A 378 -3.60 -20.19 0.86
CA ASP A 378 -4.28 -19.33 -0.11
C ASP A 378 -5.53 -18.65 0.47
N ARG A 379 -6.09 -19.24 1.55
CA ARG A 379 -7.26 -18.70 2.23
C ARG A 379 -6.92 -17.55 3.17
N TRP A 380 -5.88 -17.73 4.03
CA TRP A 380 -5.61 -16.81 5.12
C TRP A 380 -4.66 -15.69 4.69
N LEU A 381 -5.10 -14.44 4.77
CA LEU A 381 -4.32 -13.29 4.32
C LEU A 381 -2.95 -13.20 5.02
N ALA A 382 -2.89 -13.36 6.33
CA ALA A 382 -1.62 -13.31 7.07
C ALA A 382 -0.68 -14.46 6.66
N VAL A 383 -1.22 -15.67 6.45
CA VAL A 383 -0.43 -16.82 6.00
C VAL A 383 0.12 -16.58 4.60
N ARG A 384 -0.72 -16.08 3.67
CA ARG A 384 -0.28 -15.74 2.30
C ARG A 384 0.83 -14.69 2.33
N ARG A 385 0.66 -13.62 3.07
CA ARG A 385 1.66 -12.55 3.24
C ARG A 385 2.97 -13.08 3.82
N PHE A 386 2.91 -14.00 4.79
CA PHE A 386 4.11 -14.62 5.36
C PHE A 386 4.87 -15.46 4.32
N PHE A 387 4.17 -16.22 3.48
CA PHE A 387 4.80 -16.97 2.39
C PHE A 387 5.47 -16.05 1.36
N ASP A 388 4.83 -14.95 0.98
CA ASP A 388 5.38 -13.98 0.03
C ASP A 388 6.60 -13.28 0.63
N TRP A 389 6.52 -12.85 1.88
CA TRP A 389 7.61 -12.23 2.61
C TRP A 389 8.84 -13.15 2.77
N ASP A 390 8.63 -14.40 3.15
CA ASP A 390 9.72 -15.38 3.27
C ASP A 390 10.35 -15.68 1.90
N GLY A 391 9.53 -15.85 0.86
CA GLY A 391 9.99 -16.06 -0.51
C GLY A 391 10.82 -14.88 -1.03
N ASN A 392 10.37 -13.65 -0.82
CA ASN A 392 11.11 -12.45 -1.20
C ASN A 392 12.44 -12.32 -0.44
N ASN A 393 12.44 -12.62 0.86
CA ASN A 393 13.66 -12.63 1.68
C ASN A 393 14.63 -13.70 1.22
N PHE A 394 14.15 -14.89 0.83
CA PHE A 394 14.97 -15.95 0.24
C PHE A 394 15.66 -15.46 -1.04
N ILE A 395 14.91 -14.84 -1.96
CA ILE A 395 15.45 -14.29 -3.20
C ILE A 395 16.56 -13.27 -2.90
N LEU A 396 16.28 -12.28 -2.06
CA LEU A 396 17.24 -11.22 -1.70
C LEU A 396 18.50 -11.80 -1.04
N THR A 397 18.33 -12.78 -0.14
CA THR A 397 19.43 -13.39 0.63
C THR A 397 20.37 -14.18 -0.27
N TYR A 398 19.81 -14.94 -1.21
CA TYR A 398 20.61 -15.87 -2.02
C TYR A 398 20.93 -15.38 -3.42
N PHE A 399 20.49 -14.20 -3.83
CA PHE A 399 20.79 -13.61 -5.13
C PHE A 399 22.30 -13.59 -5.41
N GLN A 400 23.12 -13.26 -4.42
CA GLN A 400 24.59 -13.24 -4.52
C GLN A 400 25.22 -14.64 -4.70
N LYS A 401 24.45 -15.74 -4.58
CA LYS A 401 24.93 -17.10 -4.81
C LYS A 401 24.73 -17.56 -6.25
N VAL A 402 23.95 -16.82 -7.06
CA VAL A 402 23.78 -17.08 -8.48
C VAL A 402 25.15 -17.02 -9.18
N ASP A 403 25.33 -17.83 -10.20
CA ASP A 403 26.59 -18.00 -10.98
C ASP A 403 27.79 -18.52 -10.18
N LYS A 404 27.63 -18.90 -8.91
CA LYS A 404 28.68 -19.61 -8.18
C LYS A 404 28.71 -21.09 -8.62
N PRO A 405 29.89 -21.74 -8.53
CA PRO A 405 29.97 -23.17 -8.86
C PRO A 405 28.97 -24.01 -8.07
N GLY A 406 28.04 -24.70 -8.78
CA GLY A 406 26.96 -25.49 -8.21
C GLY A 406 27.44 -26.81 -7.58
N ASN A 407 28.28 -26.72 -6.54
CA ASN A 407 28.82 -27.87 -5.85
C ASN A 407 28.07 -28.16 -4.53
N LYS A 408 28.33 -29.35 -3.96
CA LYS A 408 27.72 -29.79 -2.70
C LYS A 408 27.87 -28.76 -1.56
N ARG A 409 28.99 -28.05 -1.50
CA ARG A 409 29.25 -27.03 -0.47
C ARG A 409 28.34 -25.83 -0.61
N LEU A 410 28.05 -25.39 -1.84
CA LEU A 410 27.11 -24.30 -2.10
C LEU A 410 25.69 -24.69 -1.65
N ILE A 411 25.24 -25.89 -2.05
CA ILE A 411 23.91 -26.41 -1.69
C ILE A 411 23.79 -26.50 -0.17
N GLN A 412 24.78 -27.12 0.51
CA GLN A 412 24.81 -27.25 1.97
C GLN A 412 24.77 -25.88 2.66
N SER A 413 25.55 -24.90 2.15
CA SER A 413 25.55 -23.53 2.70
C SER A 413 24.18 -22.85 2.60
N ILE A 414 23.41 -23.07 1.51
CA ILE A 414 22.06 -22.51 1.36
C ILE A 414 21.10 -23.19 2.36
N VAL A 415 21.12 -24.53 2.39
CA VAL A 415 20.23 -25.32 3.26
C VAL A 415 20.48 -24.99 4.74
N ASP A 416 21.73 -25.03 5.18
CA ASP A 416 22.08 -24.79 6.58
C ASP A 416 21.74 -23.33 7.01
N SER A 417 22.12 -22.35 6.18
CA SER A 417 21.83 -20.93 6.49
C SER A 417 20.33 -20.67 6.59
N GLN A 418 19.55 -21.20 5.65
CA GLN A 418 18.11 -20.96 5.66
C GLN A 418 17.40 -21.68 6.81
N ASN A 419 17.85 -22.89 7.17
CA ASN A 419 17.32 -23.60 8.34
C ASN A 419 17.66 -22.90 9.66
N ILE A 420 18.81 -22.25 9.76
CA ILE A 420 19.12 -21.41 10.93
C ILE A 420 18.17 -20.20 11.01
N ILE A 421 17.89 -19.54 9.89
CA ILE A 421 16.93 -18.45 9.83
C ILE A 421 15.53 -18.94 10.22
N GLY A 422 15.08 -20.06 9.63
CA GLY A 422 13.78 -20.66 9.90
C GLY A 422 13.62 -21.12 11.35
N ASN A 423 14.66 -21.71 11.95
CA ASN A 423 14.66 -22.04 13.38
C ASN A 423 14.51 -20.78 14.24
N GLY A 424 15.07 -19.65 13.81
CA GLY A 424 14.86 -18.35 14.44
C GLY A 424 13.42 -17.86 14.36
N TYR A 425 12.67 -18.19 13.30
CA TYR A 425 11.24 -17.88 13.21
C TYR A 425 10.42 -18.75 14.18
N VAL A 426 10.72 -20.06 14.25
CA VAL A 426 10.09 -20.99 15.18
C VAL A 426 10.35 -20.60 16.64
N ALA A 427 11.59 -20.23 16.97
CA ALA A 427 11.97 -19.84 18.33
C ALA A 427 11.31 -18.52 18.79
N ARG A 428 10.80 -17.71 17.87
CA ARG A 428 10.04 -16.47 18.16
C ARG A 428 8.53 -16.64 18.01
N ASP A 429 8.05 -17.87 17.85
CA ASP A 429 6.64 -18.19 17.64
C ASP A 429 6.00 -17.51 16.41
N TYR A 430 6.77 -17.24 15.36
CA TYR A 430 6.24 -16.71 14.09
C TYR A 430 5.58 -17.81 13.25
N CYS A 431 6.05 -19.05 13.37
CA CYS A 431 5.49 -20.23 12.72
C CYS A 431 5.72 -21.48 13.56
N ALA A 432 4.89 -22.50 13.36
CA ALA A 432 4.98 -23.79 14.05
C ALA A 432 6.14 -24.65 13.55
N GLY A 433 6.62 -24.41 12.33
CA GLY A 433 7.72 -25.17 11.75
C GLY A 433 8.29 -24.53 10.51
N TYR A 434 9.59 -24.70 10.31
CA TYR A 434 10.34 -24.28 9.14
C TYR A 434 11.42 -25.32 8.81
N ARG A 435 11.50 -25.74 7.54
CA ARG A 435 12.52 -26.66 7.10
C ARG A 435 12.76 -26.51 5.60
N LEU A 436 14.01 -26.29 5.21
CA LEU A 436 14.45 -26.28 3.84
C LEU A 436 15.30 -27.52 3.56
N GLU A 437 15.03 -28.19 2.46
CA GLU A 437 15.71 -29.41 2.04
C GLU A 437 16.16 -29.31 0.58
N PHE A 438 17.27 -30.00 0.28
CA PHE A 438 17.66 -30.33 -1.09
C PHE A 438 17.30 -31.79 -1.32
N LYS A 439 16.34 -32.05 -2.21
CA LYS A 439 15.85 -33.38 -2.53
C LYS A 439 16.43 -33.86 -3.84
N GLU A 440 16.97 -35.07 -3.85
CA GLU A 440 17.58 -35.68 -5.05
C GLU A 440 16.56 -35.93 -6.17
N ASP A 441 15.34 -36.30 -5.80
CA ASP A 441 14.22 -36.53 -6.74
C ASP A 441 13.70 -35.25 -7.41
N GLU A 442 13.88 -34.12 -6.79
CA GLU A 442 13.55 -32.78 -7.35
C GLU A 442 14.73 -32.16 -8.15
N ASN A 443 15.90 -32.80 -8.16
CA ASN A 443 17.13 -32.34 -8.79
C ASN A 443 17.74 -33.41 -9.72
N PRO A 444 17.05 -33.83 -10.78
CA PRO A 444 17.59 -34.78 -11.73
C PRO A 444 18.86 -34.24 -12.40
N ILE A 445 19.74 -35.13 -12.83
CA ILE A 445 21.02 -34.73 -13.42
C ILE A 445 20.88 -33.81 -14.63
N THR A 446 19.78 -33.90 -15.36
CA THR A 446 19.46 -33.00 -16.48
C THR A 446 19.34 -31.57 -16.05
N ASP A 447 18.61 -31.32 -14.95
CA ASP A 447 18.41 -29.98 -14.39
C ASP A 447 19.73 -29.41 -13.82
N LEU A 448 20.51 -30.28 -13.16
CA LEU A 448 21.84 -29.90 -12.63
C LEU A 448 22.82 -29.52 -13.75
N LEU A 449 22.77 -30.24 -14.89
CA LEU A 449 23.59 -29.93 -16.08
C LEU A 449 23.16 -28.62 -16.73
N ASP A 450 21.88 -28.23 -16.64
CA ASP A 450 21.35 -26.94 -17.09
C ASP A 450 21.56 -25.82 -16.06
N GLY A 451 22.28 -26.10 -14.95
CA GLY A 451 22.58 -25.13 -13.90
C GLY A 451 21.42 -24.83 -12.95
N LYS A 452 20.36 -25.64 -12.98
CA LYS A 452 19.18 -25.46 -12.12
C LYS A 452 19.37 -26.25 -10.81
N LEU A 453 19.28 -25.54 -9.68
CA LEU A 453 19.24 -26.10 -8.32
C LEU A 453 17.88 -25.81 -7.69
N THR A 454 17.17 -26.87 -7.29
CA THR A 454 15.85 -26.79 -6.63
C THR A 454 15.97 -27.11 -5.15
N THR A 455 15.47 -26.22 -4.29
CA THR A 455 15.31 -26.45 -2.86
C THR A 455 13.83 -26.48 -2.50
N HIS A 456 13.47 -27.26 -1.49
CA HIS A 456 12.08 -27.41 -1.05
C HIS A 456 11.92 -26.87 0.36
N THR A 457 11.07 -25.84 0.54
CA THR A 457 10.76 -25.26 1.83
C THR A 457 9.43 -25.77 2.36
N TYR A 458 9.44 -26.32 3.57
CA TYR A 458 8.26 -26.62 4.37
C TYR A 458 8.09 -25.53 5.40
N LEU A 459 7.01 -24.77 5.29
CA LEU A 459 6.71 -23.62 6.12
C LEU A 459 5.30 -23.75 6.68
N ALA A 460 5.14 -23.61 8.00
CA ALA A 460 3.87 -23.75 8.70
C ALA A 460 3.56 -22.51 9.57
N PRO A 461 3.14 -21.38 8.98
CA PRO A 461 2.68 -20.22 9.75
C PRO A 461 1.45 -20.58 10.59
N TYR A 462 1.29 -19.90 11.73
CA TYR A 462 0.08 -20.07 12.54
C TYR A 462 -1.15 -19.50 11.83
N ILE A 463 -2.25 -20.24 11.91
CA ILE A 463 -3.55 -19.83 11.39
C ILE A 463 -4.22 -18.94 12.44
N PRO A 464 -4.85 -17.82 12.06
CA PRO A 464 -5.61 -16.99 12.99
C PRO A 464 -6.70 -17.79 13.73
N ALA A 465 -6.80 -17.62 15.03
CA ALA A 465 -7.87 -18.22 15.85
C ALA A 465 -9.19 -17.47 15.61
N GLU A 466 -9.82 -17.68 14.44
CA GLU A 466 -10.99 -16.94 13.99
C GLU A 466 -12.26 -17.25 14.81
N LYS A 467 -12.35 -18.44 15.41
CA LYS A 467 -13.51 -18.85 16.20
C LYS A 467 -13.07 -19.53 17.50
N ILE A 468 -13.40 -18.91 18.63
CA ILE A 468 -13.17 -19.45 19.95
C ILE A 468 -14.52 -19.82 20.54
N VAL A 469 -14.71 -21.09 20.93
CA VAL A 469 -15.95 -21.60 21.51
C VAL A 469 -15.70 -22.00 22.96
N ASN A 470 -16.45 -21.40 23.88
CA ASN A 470 -16.47 -21.81 25.28
C ASN A 470 -17.76 -22.61 25.54
N ILE A 471 -17.63 -23.90 25.84
CA ILE A 471 -18.73 -24.77 26.25
C ILE A 471 -18.84 -24.67 27.77
N ARG A 472 -20.00 -24.25 28.23
CA ARG A 472 -20.32 -24.15 29.67
C ARG A 472 -21.29 -25.25 30.06
N GLU A 473 -20.93 -26.00 31.09
CA GLU A 473 -21.75 -27.04 31.68
C GLU A 473 -21.98 -26.71 33.16
N TYR A 474 -23.15 -26.98 33.66
CA TYR A 474 -23.45 -26.80 35.07
C TYR A 474 -22.82 -27.94 35.86
N ASP A 475 -21.90 -27.62 36.78
CA ASP A 475 -21.23 -28.59 37.62
C ASP A 475 -22.11 -28.99 38.83
N THR A 476 -22.87 -30.05 38.63
CA THR A 476 -23.75 -30.61 39.69
C THR A 476 -22.94 -31.21 40.84
N ALA A 477 -21.76 -31.76 40.56
CA ALA A 477 -20.93 -32.37 41.60
C ALA A 477 -20.33 -31.30 42.55
N ALA A 478 -19.90 -30.16 42.01
CA ALA A 478 -19.44 -29.03 42.82
C ALA A 478 -20.57 -28.47 43.70
N LEU A 479 -21.82 -28.39 43.16
CA LEU A 479 -22.97 -27.97 43.97
C LEU A 479 -23.30 -28.97 45.09
N GLU A 480 -23.33 -30.28 44.80
CA GLU A 480 -23.57 -31.32 45.77
C GLU A 480 -22.53 -31.28 46.91
N ALA A 481 -21.24 -31.19 46.56
CA ALA A 481 -20.18 -31.06 47.55
C ALA A 481 -20.33 -29.81 48.43
N ALA A 482 -20.72 -28.69 47.86
CA ALA A 482 -20.93 -27.44 48.60
C ALA A 482 -22.16 -27.51 49.55
N LEU A 483 -23.22 -28.24 49.19
CA LEU A 483 -24.45 -28.37 49.99
C LEU A 483 -24.37 -29.47 51.04
N THR A 484 -23.62 -30.54 50.77
CA THR A 484 -23.52 -31.70 51.70
C THR A 484 -22.33 -31.61 52.65
N GLY A 485 -21.53 -30.58 52.56
CA GLY A 485 -20.35 -30.38 53.44
C GLY A 485 -19.27 -31.43 53.22
N GLY A 486 -19.13 -31.98 52.03
CA GLY A 486 -18.05 -32.86 51.62
C GLY A 486 -16.73 -32.13 51.59
N GLY A 487 -16.16 -31.86 52.76
CA GLY A 487 -14.82 -31.45 52.94
C GLY A 487 -14.01 -32.60 53.52
N GLU A 488 -13.07 -33.08 52.80
CA GLU A 488 -11.78 -33.54 53.31
C GLU A 488 -10.68 -33.01 52.36
#